data_c5768c66e4d8079209efd8e1871a6ed5
#
_entry.id   c5768c66e4d8079209efd8e1871a6ed5
#
_cell.length_a   1.000
_cell.length_b   1.000
_cell.length_c   1.000
_cell.angle_alpha   90.00
_cell.angle_beta   90.00
_cell.angle_gamma   90.00
#
_symmetry.space_group_name_H-M   'P 1'
#
loop_
_entity.id
_entity.type
_entity.pdbx_description
1 polymer ?
#
loop_
_entity_poly.entity_id
_entity_poly.type
_entity_poly.pdbx_seq_one_letter_code
_entity_poly.pdbx_strand_id
1 'polypeptide(L)'
;MTSRQLSIFDKPEKPEKVTQGAKILKYMQDYGSITPVEAFRDLGVMRLGARIYDLEQEGVRIAHERETGTNRMGEKVSYSRYRLEV
;
A
#
# COMPACT_ATOMS: atom_id res chain seq x y z
N MET A 1 -7.78 23.44 24.74
CA MET A 1 -7.46 23.04 24.65
C MET A 1 -7.25 22.45 24.57
N THR A 2 -7.47 22.59 24.41
CA THR A 2 -7.13 22.01 24.33
C THR A 2 -7.01 21.30 23.96
N SER A 3 -7.28 21.46 23.88
CA SER A 3 -7.00 20.80 23.58
C SER A 3 -7.02 20.33 22.99
N ARG A 4 -7.23 20.64 22.90
CA ARG A 4 -6.95 20.25 22.40
C ARG A 4 -6.73 19.96 21.93
N GLN A 5 -6.73 20.28 21.92
CA GLN A 5 -6.14 19.92 21.50
C GLN A 5 -5.79 19.18 21.33
N LEU A 6 -5.98 19.36 21.58
CA LEU A 6 -5.44 18.63 21.40
C LEU A 6 -5.53 17.83 20.90
N SER A 7 -5.86 17.96 20.80
CA SER A 7 -5.74 17.26 20.37
C SER A 7 -5.71 16.84 19.53
N ILE A 8 -5.88 17.19 19.54
CA ILE A 8 -5.65 16.84 18.71
C ILE A 8 -5.10 16.43 18.47
N PHE A 9 -4.91 16.47 18.64
CA PHE A 9 -4.14 15.86 18.42
C PHE A 9 -3.83 14.99 18.59
N ASP A 10 -3.99 14.97 19.12
CA ASP A 10 -3.69 14.11 19.16
C ASP A 10 -3.82 13.36 18.62
N LYS A 11 -3.93 13.27 18.21
CA LYS A 11 -3.92 12.44 17.58
C LYS A 11 -3.44 11.81 17.37
N PRO A 12 -3.44 11.48 17.73
CA PRO A 12 -3.06 10.66 17.44
C PRO A 12 -2.41 10.16 16.93
N GLU A 13 -2.06 10.24 17.23
CA GLU A 13 -1.37 9.68 16.59
C GLU A 13 -1.54 8.41 16.19
N LYS A 14 -2.15 8.01 15.59
CA LYS A 14 -2.26 6.77 15.09
C LYS A 14 -1.12 6.45 14.30
N PRO A 15 -0.51 5.27 14.38
CA PRO A 15 0.59 4.90 13.54
C PRO A 15 0.17 4.92 12.09
N GLU A 16 0.80 5.79 11.34
CA GLU A 16 0.53 5.90 9.93
C GLU A 16 0.77 4.60 9.22
N LYS A 17 1.76 3.85 9.66
CA LYS A 17 2.11 2.59 9.07
C LYS A 17 0.97 1.60 9.09
N VAL A 18 0.28 1.51 10.21
CA VAL A 18 -0.85 0.60 10.34
C VAL A 18 -1.96 1.03 9.39
N THR A 19 -2.19 2.33 9.31
CA THR A 19 -3.21 2.86 8.43
C THR A 19 -2.91 2.54 6.98
N GLN A 20 -1.65 2.68 6.57
CA GLN A 20 -1.27 2.37 5.20
C GLN A 20 -1.43 0.89 4.90
N GLY A 21 -1.03 0.05 5.84
CA GLY A 21 -1.19 -1.39 5.66
C GLY A 21 -2.63 -1.78 5.48
N ALA A 22 -3.50 -1.20 6.30
CA ALA A 22 -4.93 -1.48 6.21
C ALA A 22 -5.50 -1.05 4.86
N LYS A 23 -5.09 0.11 4.36
CA LYS A 23 -5.55 0.59 3.06
C LYS A 23 -5.11 -0.34 1.93
N ILE A 24 -3.87 -0.81 1.99
CA ILE A 24 -3.34 -1.70 0.97
C ILE A 24 -4.09 -3.02 0.99
N LEU A 25 -4.32 -3.55 2.17
CA LEU A 25 -5.02 -4.81 2.31
C LEU A 25 -6.43 -4.70 1.74
N LYS A 26 -7.13 -3.64 2.08
CA LYS A 26 -8.47 -3.43 1.58
C LYS A 26 -8.47 -3.27 0.06
N TYR A 27 -7.50 -2.56 -0.47
CA TYR A 27 -7.39 -2.38 -1.92
C TYR A 27 -7.26 -3.72 -2.63
N MET A 28 -6.39 -4.60 -2.09
CA MET A 28 -6.23 -5.91 -2.68
C MET A 28 -7.50 -6.75 -2.54
N GLN A 29 -8.23 -6.59 -1.44
CA GLN A 29 -9.49 -7.30 -1.27
C GLN A 29 -10.54 -6.83 -2.27
N ASP A 30 -10.58 -5.53 -2.51
CA ASP A 30 -11.60 -4.94 -3.38
C ASP A 30 -11.29 -5.13 -4.86
N TYR A 31 -10.02 -5.02 -5.22
CA TYR A 31 -9.62 -5.02 -6.64
C TYR A 31 -8.82 -6.25 -7.05
N GLY A 32 -8.44 -7.08 -6.11
CA GLY A 32 -7.75 -8.33 -6.40
C GLY A 32 -6.23 -8.23 -6.36
N SER A 33 -5.67 -7.06 -6.61
CA SER A 33 -4.21 -6.90 -6.63
C SER A 33 -3.86 -5.43 -6.50
N ILE A 34 -2.57 -5.17 -6.34
CA ILE A 34 -2.08 -3.80 -6.27
C ILE A 34 -0.67 -3.72 -6.87
N THR A 35 -0.40 -2.63 -7.58
CA THR A 35 0.93 -2.34 -8.10
C THR A 35 1.45 -1.07 -7.44
N PRO A 36 2.78 -0.79 -7.54
CA PRO A 36 3.31 0.44 -6.98
C PRO A 36 2.67 1.70 -7.54
N VAL A 37 2.35 1.72 -8.83
CA VAL A 37 1.69 2.88 -9.42
C VAL A 37 0.31 3.07 -8.83
N GLU A 38 -0.43 1.98 -8.70
CA GLU A 38 -1.77 2.04 -8.12
C GLU A 38 -1.73 2.49 -6.66
N ALA A 39 -0.76 1.98 -5.92
CA ALA A 39 -0.61 2.36 -4.51
C ALA A 39 -0.34 3.86 -4.39
N PHE A 40 0.53 4.37 -5.22
CA PHE A 40 0.85 5.79 -5.18
C PHE A 40 -0.33 6.64 -5.62
N ARG A 41 -0.91 6.30 -6.76
CA ARG A 41 -1.99 7.10 -7.34
C ARG A 41 -3.25 7.09 -6.49
N ASP A 42 -3.62 5.92 -6.01
CA ASP A 42 -4.92 5.76 -5.35
C ASP A 42 -4.85 5.90 -3.84
N LEU A 43 -3.72 5.55 -3.24
CA LEU A 43 -3.59 5.52 -1.78
C LEU A 43 -2.51 6.45 -1.24
N GLY A 44 -1.71 7.04 -2.12
CA GLY A 44 -0.63 7.89 -1.68
C GLY A 44 0.52 7.15 -1.03
N VAL A 45 0.64 5.85 -1.28
CA VAL A 45 1.69 5.03 -0.69
C VAL A 45 2.86 4.95 -1.65
N MET A 46 4.04 5.37 -1.21
CA MET A 46 5.20 5.45 -2.08
C MET A 46 6.12 4.24 -1.99
N ARG A 47 6.08 3.52 -0.89
CA ARG A 47 6.98 2.39 -0.67
C ARG A 47 6.18 1.13 -0.49
N LEU A 48 5.49 0.75 -1.55
CA LEU A 48 4.58 -0.39 -1.48
C LEU A 48 5.31 -1.66 -1.06
N GLY A 49 6.49 -1.92 -1.62
CA GLY A 49 7.23 -3.13 -1.28
C GLY A 49 7.47 -3.27 0.21
N ALA A 50 7.82 -2.16 0.88
CA ALA A 50 8.05 -2.18 2.31
C ALA A 50 6.77 -2.49 3.07
N ARG A 51 5.65 -1.93 2.62
CA ARG A 51 4.37 -2.18 3.28
C ARG A 51 3.93 -3.62 3.07
N ILE A 52 4.18 -4.16 1.88
CA ILE A 52 3.88 -5.56 1.59
C ILE A 52 4.70 -6.47 2.52
N TYR A 53 5.97 -6.15 2.69
CA TYR A 53 6.81 -6.91 3.60
C TYR A 53 6.24 -6.90 5.02
N ASP A 54 5.83 -5.72 5.48
CA ASP A 54 5.24 -5.60 6.82
C ASP A 54 3.99 -6.47 6.96
N LEU A 55 3.13 -6.47 5.94
CA LEU A 55 1.92 -7.29 5.98
C LEU A 55 2.27 -8.78 6.04
N GLU A 56 3.27 -9.18 5.28
CA GLU A 56 3.69 -10.59 5.29
C GLU A 56 4.24 -10.98 6.65
N GLN A 57 4.93 -10.08 7.31
CA GLN A 57 5.44 -10.34 8.66
C GLN A 57 4.29 -10.52 9.65
N GLU A 58 3.15 -9.94 9.37
CA GLU A 58 1.97 -10.07 10.22
C GLU A 58 1.16 -11.32 9.89
N GLY A 59 1.59 -12.08 8.90
CA GLY A 59 0.91 -13.32 8.56
C GLY A 59 0.01 -13.26 7.33
N VAL A 60 -0.03 -12.13 6.66
CA VAL A 60 -0.84 -12.01 5.44
C VAL A 60 -0.10 -12.71 4.31
N ARG A 61 -0.80 -13.54 3.56
CA ARG A 61 -0.19 -14.30 2.47
C ARG A 61 -0.41 -13.54 1.17
N ILE A 62 0.68 -13.19 0.53
CA ILE A 62 0.65 -12.34 -0.65
C ILE A 62 1.48 -12.98 -1.75
N ALA A 63 0.87 -13.12 -2.92
CA ALA A 63 1.59 -13.62 -4.10
C ALA A 63 2.28 -12.45 -4.78
N HIS A 64 3.50 -12.69 -5.23
CA HIS A 64 4.31 -11.69 -5.92
C HIS A 64 4.37 -12.06 -7.39
N GLU A 65 3.91 -11.18 -8.25
CA GLU A 65 3.93 -11.38 -9.69
C GLU A 65 4.71 -10.27 -10.35
N ARG A 66 5.24 -10.55 -11.52
CA ARG A 66 5.98 -9.57 -12.28
C ARG A 66 5.24 -9.31 -13.57
N GLU A 67 5.06 -8.05 -13.90
CA GLU A 67 4.38 -7.67 -15.14
C GLU A 67 5.26 -6.71 -15.91
N THR A 68 5.02 -6.66 -17.22
CA THR A 68 5.69 -5.69 -18.06
C THR A 68 4.64 -4.80 -18.69
N GLY A 69 5.06 -3.59 -18.99
CA GLY A 69 4.19 -2.64 -19.66
C GLY A 69 5.05 -1.69 -20.45
N THR A 70 4.44 -0.63 -20.93
CA THR A 70 5.15 0.36 -21.72
C THR A 70 4.90 1.72 -21.06
N ASN A 71 5.98 2.48 -20.87
CA ASN A 71 5.80 3.79 -20.27
C ASN A 71 5.43 4.79 -21.37
N ARG A 72 5.30 6.05 -20.96
CA ARG A 72 4.86 7.10 -21.88
C ARG A 72 5.83 7.31 -23.04
N MET A 73 7.10 6.98 -22.83
CA MET A 73 8.12 7.12 -23.84
C MET A 73 8.20 5.93 -24.78
N GLY A 74 7.38 4.94 -24.59
CA GLY A 74 7.41 3.75 -25.42
C GLY A 74 8.40 2.69 -24.98
N GLU A 75 9.02 2.88 -23.84
CA GLU A 75 10.01 1.94 -23.33
C GLU A 75 9.35 0.85 -22.50
N LYS A 76 9.91 -0.36 -22.59
CA LYS A 76 9.41 -1.45 -21.79
C LYS A 76 9.85 -1.26 -20.34
N VAL A 77 8.92 -1.45 -19.43
CA VAL A 77 9.20 -1.38 -17.99
C VAL A 77 8.62 -2.63 -17.35
N SER A 78 9.18 -3.03 -16.22
CA SER A 78 8.61 -4.12 -15.48
C SER A 78 8.35 -3.67 -14.05
N TYR A 79 7.33 -4.24 -13.43
CA TYR A 79 6.93 -3.85 -12.09
C TYR A 79 6.29 -5.03 -11.39
N SER A 80 6.20 -4.92 -10.08
CA SER A 80 5.60 -5.97 -9.26
C SER A 80 4.10 -5.77 -9.15
N ARG A 81 3.38 -6.86 -9.14
CA ARG A 81 1.96 -6.87 -8.81
C ARG A 81 1.78 -7.81 -7.63
N TYR A 82 1.12 -7.33 -6.61
CA TYR A 82 0.90 -8.12 -5.39
C TYR A 82 -0.57 -8.49 -5.30
N ARG A 83 -0.81 -9.75 -4.94
CA ARG A 83 -2.15 -10.30 -4.94
C ARG A 83 -2.33 -11.10 -3.67
N LEU A 84 -3.49 -10.98 -3.04
CA LEU A 84 -3.76 -11.81 -1.87
C LEU A 84 -3.89 -13.27 -2.29
N GLU A 85 -3.23 -14.15 -1.55
CA GLU A 85 -3.41 -15.57 -1.72
C GLU A 85 -4.56 -16.01 -0.82
N VAL A 86 -5.50 -16.70 -1.38
CA VAL A 86 -6.63 -17.18 -0.60
C VAL A 86 -6.67 -18.68 -0.59
#